data_8de2fea635ca0865d6bf75ec2253a536
#
_entry.id   8de2fea635ca0865d6bf75ec2253a536
#
_cell.length_a   1.000
_cell.length_b   1.000
_cell.length_c   1.000
_cell.angle_alpha   90.00
_cell.angle_beta   90.00
_cell.angle_gamma   90.00
#
_symmetry.space_group_name_H-M   'P 1'
#
loop_
_entity.id
_entity.type
_entity.pdbx_description
1 polymer ?
#
loop_
_entity_poly.entity_id
_entity_poly.type
_entity_poly.pdbx_seq_one_letter_code
_entity_poly.pdbx_strand_id
1 'polypeptide(L)'
;MVISARDFAKLESPERKSLQNIDDFLGLVRSLRWRTCADIGCGIGFYTLPIAQQWRNSRKIIAVDRSTPALEELDKRVDSLELGNVQILQTVSDRIPIEDASVDLVNLGNVYHEVKGRLNFLKEIYRILRPGGTLLIIDWDPEEDLGIGPPVSDRIPRDQLLQNLEFAGFTDMKDHFVFVGHYTYTAKRPIKR
;
A
#
# COMPACT_ATOMS: atom_id res chain seq x y z
N MET A 1 12.54 -6.69 1.39
CA MET A 1 12.88 -8.13 1.13
C MET A 1 12.40 -8.48 -0.26
N VAL A 2 13.10 -9.38 -1.00
CA VAL A 2 12.57 -9.91 -2.28
C VAL A 2 11.74 -11.14 -1.93
N ILE A 3 10.44 -11.10 -2.20
CA ILE A 3 9.50 -12.18 -1.91
C ILE A 3 9.77 -13.35 -2.87
N SER A 4 9.94 -14.56 -2.33
CA SER A 4 10.07 -15.79 -3.10
C SER A 4 8.73 -16.50 -3.24
N ALA A 5 8.59 -17.42 -4.20
CA ALA A 5 7.39 -18.22 -4.35
C ALA A 5 7.00 -19.02 -3.08
N ARG A 6 7.97 -19.35 -2.21
CA ARG A 6 7.72 -20.01 -0.92
C ARG A 6 7.03 -19.11 0.10
N ASP A 7 7.11 -17.80 -0.09
CA ASP A 7 6.51 -16.81 0.82
C ASP A 7 5.07 -16.47 0.44
N PHE A 8 4.60 -16.86 -0.77
CA PHE A 8 3.24 -16.54 -1.23
C PHE A 8 2.16 -17.07 -0.29
N ALA A 9 2.35 -18.29 0.25
CA ALA A 9 1.40 -18.87 1.21
C ALA A 9 1.27 -18.04 2.49
N LYS A 10 2.34 -17.37 2.94
CA LYS A 10 2.30 -16.46 4.10
C LYS A 10 1.53 -15.19 3.81
N LEU A 11 1.66 -14.66 2.57
CA LEU A 11 0.97 -13.43 2.14
C LEU A 11 -0.56 -13.62 2.05
N GLU A 12 -1.03 -14.85 1.94
CA GLU A 12 -2.45 -15.21 1.85
C GLU A 12 -2.90 -16.15 2.98
N SER A 13 -2.15 -16.21 4.07
CA SER A 13 -2.48 -17.09 5.17
C SER A 13 -3.89 -16.79 5.73
N PRO A 14 -4.61 -17.80 6.24
CA PRO A 14 -5.90 -17.61 6.89
C PRO A 14 -5.83 -16.58 8.04
N GLU A 15 -4.72 -16.59 8.78
CA GLU A 15 -4.47 -15.66 9.88
C GLU A 15 -4.42 -14.21 9.37
N ARG A 16 -3.67 -13.94 8.28
CA ARG A 16 -3.64 -12.61 7.67
C ARG A 16 -5.02 -12.18 7.20
N LYS A 17 -5.76 -13.05 6.52
CA LYS A 17 -7.11 -12.74 6.04
C LYS A 17 -8.09 -12.47 7.18
N SER A 18 -7.92 -13.12 8.32
CA SER A 18 -8.71 -12.88 9.52
C SER A 18 -8.41 -11.53 10.16
N LEU A 19 -7.14 -11.10 10.16
CA LEU A 19 -6.73 -9.82 10.73
C LEU A 19 -6.95 -8.63 9.79
N GLN A 20 -6.86 -8.87 8.49
CA GLN A 20 -7.00 -7.84 7.46
C GLN A 20 -8.21 -8.15 6.59
N ASN A 21 -9.41 -7.90 7.15
CA ASN A 21 -10.67 -8.10 6.44
C ASN A 21 -10.74 -7.18 5.21
N ILE A 22 -10.88 -7.76 4.04
CA ILE A 22 -10.88 -7.05 2.77
C ILE A 22 -12.13 -6.15 2.61
N ASP A 23 -13.29 -6.53 3.16
CA ASP A 23 -14.50 -5.71 3.06
C ASP A 23 -14.36 -4.42 3.88
N ASP A 24 -13.74 -4.47 5.06
CA ASP A 24 -13.44 -3.29 5.88
C ASP A 24 -12.43 -2.37 5.16
N PHE A 25 -11.38 -2.95 4.57
CA PHE A 25 -10.45 -2.21 3.72
C PHE A 25 -11.16 -1.52 2.54
N LEU A 26 -11.96 -2.25 1.78
CA LEU A 26 -12.72 -1.69 0.66
C LEU A 26 -13.73 -0.63 1.11
N GLY A 27 -14.30 -0.77 2.30
CA GLY A 27 -15.14 0.23 2.94
C GLY A 27 -14.39 1.56 3.14
N LEU A 28 -13.16 1.51 3.66
CA LEU A 28 -12.30 2.68 3.80
C LEU A 28 -11.94 3.26 2.42
N VAL A 29 -11.45 2.44 1.49
CA VAL A 29 -11.07 2.89 0.14
C VAL A 29 -12.24 3.53 -0.61
N ARG A 30 -13.47 3.05 -0.40
CA ARG A 30 -14.71 3.62 -0.99
C ARG A 30 -15.00 5.02 -0.46
N SER A 31 -14.64 5.31 0.78
CA SER A 31 -14.83 6.65 1.38
C SER A 31 -13.87 7.70 0.83
N LEU A 32 -12.77 7.28 0.20
CA LEU A 32 -11.75 8.15 -0.38
C LEU A 32 -12.13 8.57 -1.81
N ARG A 33 -11.66 9.75 -2.22
CA ARG A 33 -11.86 10.25 -3.59
C ARG A 33 -10.64 9.94 -4.43
N TRP A 34 -10.80 9.10 -5.45
CA TRP A 34 -9.72 8.73 -6.37
C TRP A 34 -10.25 8.21 -7.70
N ARG A 35 -9.43 8.26 -8.73
CA ARG A 35 -9.62 7.63 -10.04
C ARG A 35 -8.48 6.70 -10.39
N THR A 36 -7.25 7.09 -10.03
CA THR A 36 -6.05 6.29 -10.23
C THR A 36 -5.44 5.98 -8.86
N CYS A 37 -5.29 4.70 -8.55
CA CYS A 37 -4.64 4.19 -7.34
C CYS A 37 -3.30 3.55 -7.71
N ALA A 38 -2.25 3.85 -6.96
CA ALA A 38 -1.02 3.07 -6.99
C ALA A 38 -0.96 2.19 -5.72
N ASP A 39 -0.78 0.89 -5.90
CA ASP A 39 -0.52 -0.06 -4.82
C ASP A 39 0.98 -0.37 -4.82
N ILE A 40 1.70 0.20 -3.84
CA ILE A 40 3.17 0.13 -3.76
C ILE A 40 3.58 -0.98 -2.80
N GLY A 41 4.43 -1.91 -3.27
CA GLY A 41 4.71 -3.17 -2.59
C GLY A 41 3.53 -4.13 -2.70
N CYS A 42 2.95 -4.20 -3.89
CA CYS A 42 1.71 -4.94 -4.16
C CYS A 42 1.83 -6.46 -3.94
N GLY A 43 3.06 -7.00 -3.95
CA GLY A 43 3.30 -8.44 -3.86
C GLY A 43 2.51 -9.20 -4.91
N ILE A 44 1.81 -10.23 -4.47
CA ILE A 44 0.94 -11.07 -5.31
C ILE A 44 -0.52 -10.55 -5.40
N GLY A 45 -0.77 -9.31 -4.95
CA GLY A 45 -2.03 -8.60 -5.16
C GLY A 45 -3.06 -8.68 -4.03
N PHE A 46 -2.64 -8.86 -2.78
CA PHE A 46 -3.56 -8.95 -1.63
C PHE A 46 -4.56 -7.77 -1.58
N TYR A 47 -4.09 -6.55 -1.82
CA TYR A 47 -4.95 -5.35 -1.91
C TYR A 47 -5.29 -4.98 -3.36
N THR A 48 -4.35 -5.18 -4.30
CA THR A 48 -4.54 -4.85 -5.72
C THR A 48 -5.77 -5.52 -6.31
N LEU A 49 -5.91 -6.85 -6.14
CA LEU A 49 -6.97 -7.61 -6.79
C LEU A 49 -8.37 -7.22 -6.29
N PRO A 50 -8.65 -7.11 -4.97
CA PRO A 50 -9.94 -6.65 -4.47
C PRO A 50 -10.29 -5.24 -4.94
N ILE A 51 -9.32 -4.30 -4.94
CA ILE A 51 -9.55 -2.94 -5.47
C ILE A 51 -9.90 -3.03 -6.96
N ALA A 52 -9.14 -3.77 -7.75
CA ALA A 52 -9.34 -3.88 -9.18
C ALA A 52 -10.72 -4.49 -9.52
N GLN A 53 -11.13 -5.54 -8.83
CA GLN A 53 -12.43 -6.18 -8.99
C GLN A 53 -13.58 -5.23 -8.65
N GLN A 54 -13.48 -4.52 -7.51
CA GLN A 54 -14.53 -3.60 -7.03
C GLN A 54 -14.78 -2.45 -8.00
N TRP A 55 -13.73 -1.96 -8.70
CA TRP A 55 -13.82 -0.81 -9.62
C TRP A 55 -13.40 -1.14 -11.05
N ARG A 56 -13.60 -2.37 -11.50
CA ARG A 56 -13.17 -2.93 -12.79
C ARG A 56 -13.35 -1.99 -13.98
N ASN A 57 -14.52 -1.33 -14.08
CA ASN A 57 -14.90 -0.53 -15.25
C ASN A 57 -14.77 0.98 -15.05
N SER A 58 -14.24 1.44 -13.91
CA SER A 58 -14.33 2.85 -13.55
C SER A 58 -13.04 3.50 -13.07
N ARG A 59 -12.04 2.71 -12.68
CA ARG A 59 -10.81 3.22 -12.06
C ARG A 59 -9.59 2.42 -12.50
N LYS A 60 -8.43 3.09 -12.53
CA LYS A 60 -7.14 2.49 -12.89
C LYS A 60 -6.34 2.16 -11.63
N ILE A 61 -5.73 0.98 -11.63
CA ILE A 61 -4.80 0.53 -10.60
C ILE A 61 -3.42 0.35 -11.21
N ILE A 62 -2.39 0.87 -10.54
CA ILE A 62 -0.98 0.68 -10.88
C ILE A 62 -0.36 -0.11 -9.72
N ALA A 63 -0.05 -1.36 -9.97
CA ALA A 63 0.57 -2.26 -9.01
C ALA A 63 2.10 -2.23 -9.18
N VAL A 64 2.83 -1.93 -8.12
CA VAL A 64 4.29 -1.78 -8.16
C VAL A 64 4.93 -2.66 -7.11
N ASP A 65 5.91 -3.48 -7.51
CA ASP A 65 6.75 -4.25 -6.58
C ASP A 65 8.18 -4.38 -7.11
N ARG A 66 9.10 -4.81 -6.25
CA ARG A 66 10.50 -5.14 -6.63
C ARG A 66 10.66 -6.59 -7.04
N SER A 67 9.80 -7.46 -6.55
CA SER A 67 9.91 -8.92 -6.69
C SER A 67 9.36 -9.39 -8.02
N THR A 68 10.23 -9.75 -8.97
CA THR A 68 9.81 -10.35 -10.23
C THR A 68 8.90 -11.57 -10.03
N PRO A 69 9.21 -12.55 -9.14
CA PRO A 69 8.31 -13.68 -8.94
C PRO A 69 6.92 -13.29 -8.42
N ALA A 70 6.83 -12.25 -7.58
CA ALA A 70 5.54 -11.77 -7.08
C ALA A 70 4.71 -11.12 -8.20
N LEU A 71 5.36 -10.31 -9.05
CA LEU A 71 4.69 -9.66 -10.18
C LEU A 71 4.24 -10.66 -11.24
N GLU A 72 5.04 -11.71 -11.53
CA GLU A 72 4.66 -12.79 -12.44
C GLU A 72 3.43 -13.57 -11.92
N GLU A 73 3.34 -13.77 -10.59
CA GLU A 73 2.18 -14.39 -9.97
C GLU A 73 0.97 -13.45 -10.02
N LEU A 74 1.16 -12.16 -9.74
CA LEU A 74 0.10 -11.16 -9.85
C LEU A 74 -0.45 -11.07 -11.27
N ASP A 75 0.41 -11.10 -12.28
CA ASP A 75 0.04 -11.04 -13.70
C ASP A 75 -0.89 -12.20 -14.07
N LYS A 76 -0.53 -13.43 -13.71
CA LYS A 76 -1.39 -14.62 -13.90
C LYS A 76 -2.76 -14.46 -13.26
N ARG A 77 -2.82 -13.87 -12.06
CA ARG A 77 -4.07 -13.64 -11.33
C ARG A 77 -4.93 -12.57 -11.99
N VAL A 78 -4.29 -11.49 -12.45
CA VAL A 78 -4.94 -10.41 -13.21
C VAL A 78 -5.57 -10.95 -14.48
N ASP A 79 -4.82 -11.77 -15.23
CA ASP A 79 -5.31 -12.42 -16.44
C ASP A 79 -6.47 -13.39 -16.15
N SER A 80 -6.32 -14.26 -15.15
CA SER A 80 -7.35 -15.24 -14.77
C SER A 80 -8.67 -14.62 -14.33
N LEU A 81 -8.59 -13.40 -13.76
CA LEU A 81 -9.74 -12.61 -13.31
C LEU A 81 -10.21 -11.60 -14.36
N GLU A 82 -9.55 -11.56 -15.52
CA GLU A 82 -9.85 -10.62 -16.63
C GLU A 82 -9.89 -9.14 -16.17
N LEU A 83 -8.90 -8.72 -15.37
CA LEU A 83 -8.83 -7.38 -14.79
C LEU A 83 -8.08 -6.39 -15.69
N GLY A 84 -8.71 -5.91 -16.76
CA GLY A 84 -8.13 -4.98 -17.72
C GLY A 84 -7.82 -3.58 -17.17
N ASN A 85 -8.12 -3.29 -15.91
CA ASN A 85 -7.86 -2.02 -15.24
C ASN A 85 -6.59 -2.01 -14.38
N VAL A 86 -5.79 -3.08 -14.38
CA VAL A 86 -4.52 -3.19 -13.64
C VAL A 86 -3.35 -3.01 -14.59
N GLN A 87 -2.43 -2.12 -14.22
CA GLN A 87 -1.12 -1.98 -14.84
C GLN A 87 -0.06 -2.44 -13.84
N ILE A 88 0.78 -3.39 -14.22
CA ILE A 88 1.85 -3.92 -13.38
C ILE A 88 3.18 -3.27 -13.77
N LEU A 89 3.93 -2.77 -12.80
CA LEU A 89 5.22 -2.15 -12.98
C LEU A 89 6.24 -2.72 -11.99
N GLN A 90 7.43 -3.02 -12.47
CA GLN A 90 8.54 -3.39 -11.59
C GLN A 90 9.37 -2.16 -11.21
N THR A 91 9.75 -2.03 -9.94
CA THR A 91 10.76 -1.07 -9.51
C THR A 91 12.08 -1.77 -9.19
N VAL A 92 13.18 -1.27 -9.74
CA VAL A 92 14.53 -1.80 -9.51
C VAL A 92 15.41 -0.80 -8.73
N SER A 93 14.86 0.36 -8.39
CA SER A 93 15.55 1.45 -7.70
C SER A 93 14.65 2.04 -6.62
N ASP A 94 15.17 3.04 -5.90
CA ASP A 94 14.39 3.79 -4.91
C ASP A 94 13.39 4.77 -5.56
N ARG A 95 13.50 5.00 -6.88
CA ARG A 95 12.53 5.80 -7.63
C ARG A 95 11.37 4.91 -8.09
N ILE A 96 10.16 5.29 -7.75
CA ILE A 96 8.93 4.62 -8.19
C ILE A 96 8.69 4.97 -9.67
N PRO A 97 8.49 3.97 -10.58
CA PRO A 97 8.35 4.19 -12.03
C PRO A 97 6.96 4.75 -12.40
N ILE A 98 6.52 5.75 -11.70
CA ILE A 98 5.25 6.48 -11.90
C ILE A 98 5.58 7.96 -12.07
N GLU A 99 4.89 8.64 -12.99
CA GLU A 99 5.05 10.06 -13.27
C GLU A 99 4.66 10.93 -12.08
N ASP A 100 5.24 12.13 -12.02
CA ASP A 100 4.94 13.14 -11.01
C ASP A 100 3.46 13.52 -11.05
N ALA A 101 2.83 13.66 -9.88
CA ALA A 101 1.47 14.13 -9.72
C ALA A 101 0.45 13.42 -10.65
N SER A 102 0.55 12.09 -10.79
CA SER A 102 -0.26 11.30 -11.72
C SER A 102 -1.29 10.39 -11.04
N VAL A 103 -1.20 10.15 -9.72
CA VAL A 103 -2.12 9.28 -8.98
C VAL A 103 -2.88 10.05 -7.90
N ASP A 104 -4.09 9.61 -7.60
CA ASP A 104 -4.98 10.24 -6.62
C ASP A 104 -4.90 9.56 -5.25
N LEU A 105 -4.61 8.25 -5.25
CA LEU A 105 -4.47 7.41 -4.07
C LEU A 105 -3.20 6.58 -4.18
N VAL A 106 -2.43 6.52 -3.11
CA VAL A 106 -1.40 5.50 -2.94
C VAL A 106 -1.81 4.60 -1.78
N ASN A 107 -1.87 3.31 -2.02
CA ASN A 107 -1.98 2.28 -1.00
C ASN A 107 -0.59 1.75 -0.66
N LEU A 108 -0.28 1.65 0.62
CA LEU A 108 0.97 1.13 1.16
C LEU A 108 0.63 0.16 2.30
N GLY A 109 0.43 -1.10 1.96
CA GLY A 109 -0.02 -2.12 2.90
C GLY A 109 1.06 -3.10 3.31
N ASN A 110 1.49 -3.09 4.57
CA ASN A 110 2.53 -3.96 5.15
C ASN A 110 3.89 -3.86 4.42
N VAL A 111 4.31 -2.65 4.10
CA VAL A 111 5.55 -2.37 3.36
C VAL A 111 6.47 -1.42 4.11
N TYR A 112 5.91 -0.46 4.86
CA TYR A 112 6.67 0.65 5.41
C TYR A 112 7.74 0.19 6.42
N HIS A 113 7.48 -0.87 7.18
CA HIS A 113 8.45 -1.47 8.10
C HIS A 113 9.69 -2.04 7.38
N GLU A 114 9.58 -2.47 6.12
CA GLU A 114 10.70 -3.00 5.31
C GLU A 114 11.58 -1.89 4.70
N VAL A 115 11.11 -0.64 4.69
CA VAL A 115 11.77 0.45 4.00
C VAL A 115 12.91 1.03 4.84
N LYS A 116 14.15 0.99 4.33
CA LYS A 116 15.33 1.54 5.03
C LYS A 116 15.40 3.07 4.95
N GLY A 117 15.22 3.65 3.78
CA GLY A 117 15.26 5.11 3.53
C GLY A 117 13.88 5.76 3.62
N ARG A 118 13.17 5.62 4.75
CA ARG A 118 11.76 5.96 4.92
C ARG A 118 11.38 7.36 4.46
N LEU A 119 12.17 8.37 4.83
CA LEU A 119 11.86 9.75 4.45
C LEU A 119 11.95 9.97 2.93
N ASN A 120 12.97 9.42 2.27
CA ASN A 120 13.11 9.52 0.82
C ASN A 120 12.00 8.75 0.11
N PHE A 121 11.62 7.59 0.63
CA PHE A 121 10.52 6.81 0.10
C PHE A 121 9.18 7.56 0.22
N LEU A 122 8.89 8.19 1.36
CA LEU A 122 7.69 9.03 1.51
C LEU A 122 7.72 10.26 0.60
N LYS A 123 8.90 10.83 0.32
CA LYS A 123 9.04 11.90 -0.69
C LYS A 123 8.75 11.40 -2.11
N GLU A 124 9.09 10.16 -2.45
CA GLU A 124 8.70 9.55 -3.73
C GLU A 124 7.19 9.31 -3.80
N ILE A 125 6.57 8.81 -2.72
CA ILE A 125 5.11 8.71 -2.63
C ILE A 125 4.46 10.10 -2.80
N TYR A 126 5.01 11.12 -2.14
CA TYR A 126 4.54 12.50 -2.28
C TYR A 126 4.67 13.00 -3.71
N ARG A 127 5.79 12.69 -4.40
CA ARG A 127 6.03 13.10 -5.79
C ARG A 127 4.96 12.57 -6.74
N ILE A 128 4.61 11.29 -6.65
CA ILE A 128 3.66 10.63 -7.55
C ILE A 128 2.20 11.00 -7.28
N LEU A 129 1.83 11.34 -6.03
CA LEU A 129 0.49 11.80 -5.68
C LEU A 129 0.19 13.16 -6.30
N ARG A 130 -1.02 13.36 -6.79
CA ARG A 130 -1.52 14.69 -7.18
C ARG A 130 -1.69 15.60 -5.95
N PRO A 131 -1.60 16.94 -6.10
CA PRO A 131 -2.07 17.84 -5.05
C PRO A 131 -3.51 17.48 -4.62
N GLY A 132 -3.76 17.33 -3.33
CA GLY A 132 -5.01 16.83 -2.77
C GLY A 132 -5.14 15.31 -2.74
N GLY A 133 -4.20 14.58 -3.33
CA GLY A 133 -4.14 13.11 -3.30
C GLY A 133 -3.93 12.55 -1.90
N THR A 134 -4.24 11.28 -1.73
CA THR A 134 -4.22 10.59 -0.43
C THR A 134 -3.17 9.48 -0.43
N LEU A 135 -2.34 9.42 0.59
CA LEU A 135 -1.63 8.22 1.00
C LEU A 135 -2.49 7.46 2.02
N LEU A 136 -2.75 6.20 1.77
CA LEU A 136 -3.28 5.23 2.73
C LEU A 136 -2.14 4.29 3.12
N ILE A 137 -1.79 4.26 4.39
CA ILE A 137 -0.74 3.41 4.94
C ILE A 137 -1.33 2.49 6.00
N ILE A 138 -1.05 1.20 5.88
CA ILE A 138 -1.44 0.14 6.80
C ILE A 138 -0.17 -0.62 7.15
N ASP A 139 0.18 -0.68 8.44
CA ASP A 139 1.35 -1.45 8.84
C ASP A 139 1.20 -1.98 10.28
N TRP A 140 2.08 -2.92 10.62
CA TRP A 140 2.07 -3.61 11.90
C TRP A 140 2.32 -2.65 13.06
N ASP A 141 1.43 -2.72 14.06
CA ASP A 141 1.57 -1.93 15.27
C ASP A 141 2.58 -2.57 16.23
N PRO A 142 3.63 -1.86 16.66
CA PRO A 142 4.54 -2.38 17.67
C PRO A 142 3.91 -2.53 19.05
N GLU A 143 2.80 -1.84 19.34
CA GLU A 143 2.11 -1.91 20.63
C GLU A 143 1.15 -3.11 20.71
N GLU A 144 0.84 -3.76 19.58
CA GLU A 144 -0.06 -4.92 19.50
C GLU A 144 0.66 -6.14 18.93
N ASP A 145 1.35 -6.92 19.77
CA ASP A 145 1.98 -8.16 19.33
C ASP A 145 1.00 -9.33 19.39
N LEU A 146 0.59 -9.79 18.23
CA LEU A 146 -0.32 -10.93 18.05
C LEU A 146 0.43 -12.26 17.83
N GLY A 147 1.75 -12.27 17.99
CA GLY A 147 2.60 -13.44 17.73
C GLY A 147 2.75 -13.81 16.26
N ILE A 148 2.31 -12.93 15.35
CA ILE A 148 2.44 -13.07 13.89
C ILE A 148 2.96 -11.77 13.27
N GLY A 149 3.40 -11.84 12.01
CA GLY A 149 3.98 -10.70 11.31
C GLY A 149 5.49 -10.57 11.53
N PRO A 150 6.07 -9.40 11.22
CA PRO A 150 7.49 -9.12 11.48
C PRO A 150 7.77 -9.04 12.98
N PRO A 151 9.02 -9.28 13.42
CA PRO A 151 9.43 -9.02 14.79
C PRO A 151 9.02 -7.62 15.24
N VAL A 152 8.62 -7.46 16.50
CA VAL A 152 8.22 -6.15 17.06
C VAL A 152 9.31 -5.10 16.89
N SER A 153 10.59 -5.50 16.98
CA SER A 153 11.75 -4.63 16.72
C SER A 153 11.81 -4.04 15.32
N ASP A 154 11.16 -4.66 14.35
CA ASP A 154 11.16 -4.22 12.95
C ASP A 154 9.93 -3.36 12.62
N ARG A 155 8.93 -3.35 13.51
CA ARG A 155 7.72 -2.53 13.37
C ARG A 155 8.04 -1.06 13.68
N ILE A 156 7.33 -0.16 13.03
CA ILE A 156 7.61 1.28 13.16
C ILE A 156 6.60 1.91 14.12
N PRO A 157 7.06 2.60 15.18
CA PRO A 157 6.17 3.32 16.08
C PRO A 157 5.31 4.37 15.35
N ARG A 158 4.08 4.54 15.82
CA ARG A 158 3.09 5.48 15.23
C ARG A 158 3.60 6.92 15.20
N ASP A 159 4.22 7.38 16.27
CA ASP A 159 4.80 8.72 16.38
C ASP A 159 5.94 8.94 15.37
N GLN A 160 6.79 7.93 15.17
CA GLN A 160 7.85 7.98 14.14
C GLN A 160 7.27 8.03 12.73
N LEU A 161 6.19 7.27 12.44
CA LEU A 161 5.50 7.36 11.16
C LEU A 161 4.96 8.77 10.94
N LEU A 162 4.21 9.32 11.90
CA LEU A 162 3.60 10.64 11.81
C LEU A 162 4.65 11.73 11.59
N GLN A 163 5.75 11.69 12.34
CA GLN A 163 6.86 12.62 12.16
C GLN A 163 7.48 12.54 10.76
N ASN A 164 7.68 11.31 10.24
CA ASN A 164 8.21 11.11 8.89
C ASN A 164 7.25 11.61 7.81
N LEU A 165 5.93 11.47 8.00
CA LEU A 165 4.91 12.00 7.11
C LEU A 165 4.96 13.54 7.07
N GLU A 166 5.06 14.20 8.22
CA GLU A 166 5.23 15.65 8.32
C GLU A 166 6.50 16.14 7.61
N PHE A 167 7.65 15.51 7.86
CA PHE A 167 8.91 15.84 7.20
C PHE A 167 8.89 15.59 5.68
N ALA A 168 8.09 14.65 5.22
CA ALA A 168 7.86 14.44 3.79
C ALA A 168 6.89 15.46 3.17
N GLY A 169 6.20 16.28 3.98
CA GLY A 169 5.30 17.34 3.53
C GLY A 169 3.82 16.94 3.49
N PHE A 170 3.45 15.79 4.05
CA PHE A 170 2.05 15.39 4.18
C PHE A 170 1.35 16.16 5.29
N THR A 171 0.03 16.32 5.14
CA THR A 171 -0.85 16.99 6.08
C THR A 171 -2.14 16.17 6.28
N ASP A 172 -3.03 16.62 7.17
CA ASP A 172 -4.36 16.02 7.38
C ASP A 172 -4.27 14.50 7.66
N MET A 173 -3.33 14.10 8.55
CA MET A 173 -3.19 12.72 8.99
C MET A 173 -4.40 12.32 9.82
N LYS A 174 -5.02 11.17 9.46
CA LYS A 174 -6.17 10.61 10.17
C LYS A 174 -5.93 9.15 10.47
N ASP A 175 -6.16 8.76 11.72
CA ASP A 175 -6.16 7.37 12.15
C ASP A 175 -7.51 6.71 11.81
N HIS A 176 -7.44 5.46 11.35
CA HIS A 176 -8.60 4.64 11.00
C HIS A 176 -8.44 3.27 11.66
N PHE A 177 -9.26 2.98 12.66
CA PHE A 177 -9.24 1.68 13.34
C PHE A 177 -9.89 0.60 12.46
N VAL A 178 -9.14 0.09 11.47
CA VAL A 178 -9.66 -0.88 10.49
C VAL A 178 -9.26 -2.31 10.84
N PHE A 179 -8.02 -2.50 11.30
CA PHE A 179 -7.46 -3.83 11.54
C PHE A 179 -6.84 -3.95 12.92
N VAL A 180 -7.06 -5.10 13.55
CA VAL A 180 -6.37 -5.48 14.79
C VAL A 180 -4.89 -5.74 14.50
N GLY A 181 -4.00 -5.33 15.39
CA GLY A 181 -2.55 -5.50 15.24
C GLY A 181 -1.88 -4.61 14.19
N HIS A 182 -2.64 -3.66 13.62
CA HIS A 182 -2.13 -2.73 12.63
C HIS A 182 -2.61 -1.31 12.92
N TYR A 183 -1.76 -0.34 12.67
CA TYR A 183 -2.25 1.04 12.48
C TYR A 183 -2.66 1.28 11.02
N THR A 184 -3.63 2.14 10.84
CA THR A 184 -4.11 2.55 9.51
C THR A 184 -4.24 4.06 9.47
N TYR A 185 -3.41 4.71 8.66
CA TYR A 185 -3.45 6.17 8.52
C TYR A 185 -3.76 6.59 7.09
N THR A 186 -4.53 7.65 6.94
CA THR A 186 -4.53 8.44 5.71
C THR A 186 -3.80 9.75 5.94
N ALA A 187 -3.06 10.20 4.92
CA ALA A 187 -2.38 11.49 4.89
C ALA A 187 -2.58 12.17 3.53
N LYS A 188 -2.64 13.50 3.49
CA LYS A 188 -2.89 14.26 2.26
C LYS A 188 -1.62 14.92 1.73
N ARG A 189 -1.40 14.85 0.41
CA ARG A 189 -0.56 15.83 -0.25
C ARG A 189 -1.32 17.15 -0.35
N PRO A 190 -0.86 18.26 0.30
CA PRO A 190 -1.59 19.52 0.29
C PRO A 190 -1.74 20.11 -1.12
N ILE A 191 -2.83 20.82 -1.34
CA ILE A 191 -3.00 21.68 -2.51
C ILE A 191 -2.21 22.96 -2.23
N LYS A 192 -1.11 23.20 -2.93
CA LYS A 192 -0.43 24.49 -2.84
C LYS A 192 -1.37 25.57 -3.35
N ARG A 193 -1.69 26.51 -2.48
CA ARG A 193 -2.37 27.75 -2.86
C ARG A 193 -1.43 28.68 -3.59
#